data_79e96c9a82fe57415e77820613785592
#
_entry.id   79e96c9a82fe57415e77820613785592
#
_cell.length_a   1.000
_cell.length_b   1.000
_cell.length_c   1.000
_cell.angle_alpha   90.00
_cell.angle_beta   90.00
_cell.angle_gamma   90.00
#
_symmetry.space_group_name_H-M   'P 1'
#
loop_
_entity.id
_entity.type
_entity.pdbx_description
1 polymer ?
#
loop_
_entity_poly.entity_id
_entity_poly.type
_entity_poly.pdbx_seq_one_letter_code
_entity_poly.pdbx_strand_id
1 'polypeptide(L)'
;YTPRTNTFKRYVYDPRNPNGLRSNSISSIMEDKQRNIWFSTDRGGISRYNAKSDNFTSWGIAEGLPDDVTYDILQDAKGFLWFGTNKGLVKFNPQNESIKVFTTKDGLPGNEFNYHSAGSDNMGNFYFGGIDGLVKFNPLKHIPHAQKPKLYFTRLLIDGKEVAGSTDILFKDKITL
;
A
#
# COMPACT_ATOMS: atom_id res chain seq x y z
N TYR A 1 -20.02 -14.16 19.25
CA TYR A 1 -20.93 -14.68 20.29
C TYR A 1 -22.05 -15.50 19.67
N THR A 2 -22.25 -16.69 20.18
CA THR A 2 -23.35 -17.57 19.77
C THR A 2 -24.36 -17.63 20.91
N PRO A 3 -25.51 -16.91 20.83
CA PRO A 3 -26.48 -16.84 21.93
C PRO A 3 -27.02 -18.19 22.37
N ARG A 4 -27.16 -19.14 21.43
CA ARG A 4 -27.67 -20.50 21.69
C ARG A 4 -26.79 -21.32 22.64
N THR A 5 -25.47 -21.11 22.57
CA THR A 5 -24.49 -21.86 23.38
C THR A 5 -23.82 -21.00 24.44
N ASN A 6 -24.14 -19.69 24.47
CA ASN A 6 -23.51 -18.69 25.34
C ASN A 6 -21.98 -18.68 25.23
N THR A 7 -21.44 -18.82 24.00
CA THR A 7 -20.00 -18.93 23.76
C THR A 7 -19.50 -17.86 22.80
N PHE A 8 -18.22 -17.45 22.98
CA PHE A 8 -17.46 -16.66 22.02
C PHE A 8 -16.55 -17.57 21.20
N LYS A 9 -16.52 -17.39 19.90
CA LYS A 9 -15.51 -17.99 19.06
C LYS A 9 -14.27 -17.11 19.07
N ARG A 10 -13.12 -17.72 19.34
CA ARG A 10 -11.84 -17.06 19.35
C ARG A 10 -11.00 -17.51 18.16
N TYR A 11 -10.39 -16.56 17.47
CA TYR A 11 -9.38 -16.79 16.45
C TYR A 11 -8.05 -16.33 17.00
N VAL A 12 -7.04 -17.17 16.90
CA VAL A 12 -5.67 -16.87 17.35
C VAL A 12 -4.68 -17.28 16.28
N TYR A 13 -3.55 -16.61 16.27
CA TYR A 13 -2.42 -17.00 15.45
C TYR A 13 -1.91 -18.38 15.85
N ASP A 14 -1.79 -19.28 14.89
CA ASP A 14 -1.10 -20.56 15.00
C ASP A 14 -0.18 -20.71 13.78
N PRO A 15 1.15 -20.78 13.95
CA PRO A 15 2.09 -20.86 12.83
C PRO A 15 1.94 -22.15 12.00
N ARG A 16 1.24 -23.16 12.53
CA ARG A 16 0.93 -24.41 11.82
C ARG A 16 -0.32 -24.33 10.96
N ASN A 17 -1.12 -23.28 11.11
CA ASN A 17 -2.33 -23.05 10.35
C ASN A 17 -2.13 -22.00 9.26
N PRO A 18 -1.85 -22.36 8.01
CA PRO A 18 -1.61 -21.41 6.92
C PRO A 18 -2.84 -20.56 6.56
N ASN A 19 -4.04 -21.03 6.94
CA ASN A 19 -5.31 -20.35 6.70
C ASN A 19 -5.84 -19.64 7.95
N GLY A 20 -4.99 -19.43 8.97
CA GLY A 20 -5.31 -18.70 10.19
C GLY A 20 -4.94 -17.22 10.09
N LEU A 21 -5.24 -16.49 11.17
CA LEU A 21 -4.65 -15.17 11.39
C LEU A 21 -3.14 -15.27 11.48
N ARG A 22 -2.41 -14.29 10.92
CA ARG A 22 -0.94 -14.24 10.99
C ARG A 22 -0.42 -13.44 12.18
N SER A 23 -1.31 -12.80 12.94
CA SER A 23 -0.99 -12.08 14.18
C SER A 23 -2.17 -12.10 15.14
N ASN A 24 -1.89 -12.04 16.44
CA ASN A 24 -2.91 -11.84 17.49
C ASN A 24 -3.19 -10.34 17.74
N SER A 25 -2.36 -9.46 17.23
CA SER A 25 -2.51 -8.01 17.40
C SER A 25 -3.25 -7.44 16.20
N ILE A 26 -4.54 -7.17 16.37
CA ILE A 26 -5.41 -6.59 15.36
C ILE A 26 -5.40 -5.07 15.56
N SER A 27 -4.98 -4.33 14.53
CA SER A 27 -4.89 -2.87 14.55
C SER A 27 -6.15 -2.18 14.02
N SER A 28 -6.85 -2.81 13.08
CA SER A 28 -8.08 -2.25 12.51
C SER A 28 -8.98 -3.36 11.95
N ILE A 29 -10.29 -3.11 11.92
CA ILE A 29 -11.29 -4.00 11.32
C ILE A 29 -12.19 -3.14 10.42
N MET A 30 -12.41 -3.60 9.19
CA MET A 30 -13.23 -2.89 8.21
C MET A 30 -14.10 -3.88 7.43
N GLU A 31 -15.37 -3.55 7.23
CA GLU A 31 -16.25 -4.23 6.27
C GLU A 31 -16.22 -3.47 4.94
N ASP A 32 -15.90 -4.18 3.85
CA ASP A 32 -15.92 -3.61 2.51
C ASP A 32 -17.35 -3.56 1.92
N LYS A 33 -17.52 -2.88 0.78
CA LYS A 33 -18.81 -2.76 0.09
C LYS A 33 -19.36 -4.10 -0.41
N GLN A 34 -18.53 -5.13 -0.50
CA GLN A 34 -18.88 -6.49 -0.86
C GLN A 34 -19.18 -7.38 0.35
N ARG A 35 -19.23 -6.76 1.56
CA ARG A 35 -19.51 -7.43 2.84
C ARG A 35 -18.39 -8.39 3.29
N ASN A 36 -17.17 -8.23 2.76
CA ASN A 36 -16.01 -8.92 3.29
C ASN A 36 -15.47 -8.19 4.51
N ILE A 37 -15.03 -8.94 5.52
CA ILE A 37 -14.40 -8.39 6.71
C ILE A 37 -12.89 -8.47 6.55
N TRP A 38 -12.25 -7.32 6.68
CA TRP A 38 -10.81 -7.13 6.57
C TRP A 38 -10.22 -6.75 7.91
N PHE A 39 -9.02 -7.22 8.16
CA PHE A 39 -8.26 -6.96 9.37
C PHE A 39 -6.88 -6.45 8.99
N SER A 40 -6.45 -5.37 9.61
CA SER A 40 -5.06 -4.97 9.67
C SER A 40 -4.42 -5.56 10.91
N THR A 41 -3.15 -5.86 10.85
CA THR A 41 -2.44 -6.47 11.97
C THR A 41 -1.08 -5.83 12.22
N ASP A 42 -0.61 -5.93 13.45
CA ASP A 42 0.79 -5.70 13.78
C ASP A 42 1.57 -6.99 13.46
N ARG A 43 2.43 -6.94 12.44
CA ARG A 43 3.33 -8.01 11.99
C ARG A 43 2.68 -9.25 11.35
N GLY A 44 1.54 -9.09 10.73
CA GLY A 44 0.88 -10.19 9.98
C GLY A 44 0.25 -9.70 8.66
N GLY A 45 0.48 -8.43 8.31
CA GLY A 45 -0.09 -7.80 7.13
C GLY A 45 -1.60 -7.57 7.26
N ILE A 46 -2.32 -7.70 6.14
CA ILE A 46 -3.78 -7.65 6.11
C ILE A 46 -4.37 -9.05 5.96
N SER A 47 -5.57 -9.26 6.48
CA SER A 47 -6.29 -10.53 6.39
C SER A 47 -7.74 -10.30 6.01
N ARG A 48 -8.31 -11.17 5.18
CA ARG A 48 -9.73 -11.24 4.86
C ARG A 48 -10.34 -12.49 5.49
N TYR A 49 -11.45 -12.33 6.19
CA TYR A 49 -12.20 -13.46 6.72
C TYR A 49 -13.07 -14.12 5.64
N ASN A 50 -12.99 -15.42 5.52
CA ASN A 50 -13.78 -16.24 4.62
C ASN A 50 -14.90 -16.93 5.41
N ALA A 51 -16.08 -16.33 5.43
CA ALA A 51 -17.21 -16.80 6.25
C ALA A 51 -17.68 -18.23 5.91
N LYS A 52 -17.53 -18.66 4.65
CA LYS A 52 -17.96 -20.02 4.21
C LYS A 52 -17.05 -21.12 4.74
N SER A 53 -15.76 -20.89 4.76
CA SER A 53 -14.74 -21.84 5.21
C SER A 53 -14.26 -21.58 6.63
N ASP A 54 -14.73 -20.46 7.21
CA ASP A 54 -14.41 -20.02 8.56
C ASP A 54 -12.90 -19.94 8.84
N ASN A 55 -12.19 -19.35 7.88
CA ASN A 55 -10.75 -19.18 7.88
C ASN A 55 -10.36 -17.80 7.32
N PHE A 56 -9.06 -17.57 7.14
CA PHE A 56 -8.52 -16.29 6.66
C PHE A 56 -7.65 -16.50 5.43
N THR A 57 -7.68 -15.50 4.55
CA THR A 57 -6.66 -15.30 3.51
C THR A 57 -5.88 -14.05 3.90
N SER A 58 -4.56 -14.12 3.90
CA SER A 58 -3.71 -13.04 4.40
C SER A 58 -2.63 -12.66 3.39
N TRP A 59 -2.30 -11.37 3.36
CA TRP A 59 -1.26 -10.78 2.52
C TRP A 59 -0.27 -10.03 3.41
N GLY A 60 1.01 -10.35 3.26
CA GLY A 60 2.13 -9.75 3.95
C GLY A 60 3.30 -9.47 3.00
N ILE A 61 4.50 -9.35 3.54
CA ILE A 61 5.74 -9.13 2.74
C ILE A 61 5.92 -10.25 1.70
N ALA A 62 5.61 -11.49 2.05
CA ALA A 62 5.72 -12.62 1.12
C ALA A 62 4.80 -12.49 -0.10
N GLU A 63 3.66 -11.83 0.04
CA GLU A 63 2.71 -11.55 -1.04
C GLU A 63 2.93 -10.17 -1.68
N GLY A 64 3.97 -9.43 -1.29
CA GLY A 64 4.40 -8.19 -1.92
C GLY A 64 4.04 -6.90 -1.17
N LEU A 65 3.54 -6.98 0.06
CA LEU A 65 3.43 -5.78 0.90
C LEU A 65 4.83 -5.22 1.24
N PRO A 66 4.96 -3.91 1.42
CA PRO A 66 6.24 -3.31 1.81
C PRO A 66 6.62 -3.61 3.26
N ASP A 67 5.62 -3.91 4.10
CA ASP A 67 5.76 -4.18 5.53
C ASP A 67 4.61 -5.07 6.02
N ASP A 68 4.85 -5.86 7.08
CA ASP A 68 3.83 -6.67 7.74
C ASP A 68 3.07 -5.91 8.85
N VAL A 69 3.54 -4.73 9.26
CA VAL A 69 2.79 -3.81 10.11
C VAL A 69 1.86 -2.99 9.22
N THR A 70 0.56 -3.15 9.44
CA THR A 70 -0.48 -2.46 8.68
C THR A 70 -1.43 -1.73 9.61
N TYR A 71 -1.92 -0.57 9.17
CA TYR A 71 -2.76 0.34 9.94
C TYR A 71 -4.19 0.37 9.39
N ASP A 72 -4.95 1.42 9.70
CA ASP A 72 -6.34 1.53 9.30
C ASP A 72 -6.56 1.34 7.81
N ILE A 73 -7.59 0.57 7.45
CA ILE A 73 -7.98 0.29 6.06
C ILE A 73 -9.15 1.19 5.69
N LEU A 74 -9.06 1.86 4.54
CA LEU A 74 -10.16 2.56 3.89
C LEU A 74 -10.43 1.94 2.52
N GLN A 75 -11.72 1.90 2.10
CA GLN A 75 -12.08 1.46 0.76
C GLN A 75 -12.52 2.64 -0.10
N ASP A 76 -11.96 2.76 -1.30
CA ASP A 76 -12.38 3.77 -2.26
C ASP A 76 -13.66 3.37 -3.05
N ALA A 77 -14.18 4.28 -3.87
CA ALA A 77 -15.40 4.04 -4.63
C ALA A 77 -15.23 2.99 -5.74
N LYS A 78 -13.99 2.70 -6.15
CA LYS A 78 -13.65 1.65 -7.13
C LYS A 78 -13.39 0.29 -6.48
N GLY A 79 -13.45 0.21 -5.13
CA GLY A 79 -13.26 -1.02 -4.37
C GLY A 79 -11.82 -1.33 -4.00
N PHE A 80 -10.85 -0.45 -4.29
CA PHE A 80 -9.48 -0.62 -3.81
C PHE A 80 -9.40 -0.34 -2.32
N LEU A 81 -8.58 -1.09 -1.62
CA LEU A 81 -8.24 -0.87 -0.23
C LEU A 81 -6.97 0.00 -0.13
N TRP A 82 -6.99 0.93 0.81
CA TRP A 82 -5.89 1.82 1.10
C TRP A 82 -5.54 1.73 2.57
N PHE A 83 -4.28 1.53 2.88
CA PHE A 83 -3.81 1.43 4.27
C PHE A 83 -2.35 1.86 4.40
N GLY A 84 -2.04 2.45 5.54
CA GLY A 84 -0.68 2.83 5.90
C GLY A 84 0.13 1.62 6.37
N THR A 85 1.44 1.72 6.23
CA THR A 85 2.45 0.81 6.78
C THR A 85 3.62 1.61 7.34
N ASN A 86 4.67 0.95 7.89
CA ASN A 86 5.92 1.65 8.23
C ASN A 86 6.78 1.98 6.99
N LYS A 87 6.42 1.49 5.80
CA LYS A 87 7.22 1.65 4.57
C LYS A 87 6.42 2.20 3.40
N GLY A 88 5.38 2.96 3.68
CA GLY A 88 4.57 3.65 2.68
C GLY A 88 3.08 3.41 2.80
N LEU A 89 2.34 4.11 1.93
CA LEU A 89 0.91 3.95 1.75
C LEU A 89 0.64 2.91 0.66
N VAL A 90 -0.17 1.92 0.98
CA VAL A 90 -0.51 0.82 0.07
C VAL A 90 -1.88 1.06 -0.55
N LYS A 91 -1.98 0.83 -1.86
CA LYS A 91 -3.22 0.62 -2.59
C LYS A 91 -3.27 -0.84 -3.02
N PHE A 92 -4.26 -1.57 -2.52
CA PHE A 92 -4.47 -2.99 -2.76
C PHE A 92 -5.75 -3.23 -3.57
N ASN A 93 -5.69 -4.10 -4.57
CA ASN A 93 -6.86 -4.53 -5.32
C ASN A 93 -7.34 -5.90 -4.81
N PRO A 94 -8.50 -6.01 -4.14
CA PRO A 94 -9.00 -7.28 -3.62
C PRO A 94 -9.39 -8.32 -4.69
N GLN A 95 -9.54 -7.91 -5.95
CA GLN A 95 -10.01 -8.79 -7.03
C GLN A 95 -8.86 -9.55 -7.71
N ASN A 96 -7.74 -8.88 -7.93
CA ASN A 96 -6.57 -9.45 -8.62
C ASN A 96 -5.30 -9.41 -7.77
N GLU A 97 -5.43 -9.00 -6.49
CA GLU A 97 -4.39 -8.96 -5.47
C GLU A 97 -3.19 -8.05 -5.82
N SER A 98 -3.36 -7.16 -6.81
CA SER A 98 -2.29 -6.25 -7.18
C SER A 98 -2.05 -5.20 -6.09
N ILE A 99 -0.77 -4.94 -5.84
CA ILE A 99 -0.29 -4.03 -4.81
C ILE A 99 0.44 -2.86 -5.49
N LYS A 100 0.11 -1.64 -5.08
CA LYS A 100 0.88 -0.45 -5.42
C LYS A 100 1.26 0.27 -4.13
N VAL A 101 2.54 0.57 -3.97
CA VAL A 101 3.08 1.29 -2.81
C VAL A 101 3.43 2.71 -3.22
N PHE A 102 3.05 3.67 -2.39
CA PHE A 102 3.42 5.08 -2.49
C PHE A 102 4.36 5.42 -1.34
N THR A 103 5.39 6.19 -1.65
CA THR A 103 6.46 6.57 -0.74
C THR A 103 6.78 8.06 -0.86
N THR A 104 7.78 8.54 -0.14
CA THR A 104 8.32 9.89 -0.31
C THR A 104 8.75 10.19 -1.74
N LYS A 105 9.11 9.17 -2.54
CA LYS A 105 9.42 9.33 -3.98
C LYS A 105 8.19 9.69 -4.81
N ASP A 106 7.00 9.40 -4.31
CA ASP A 106 5.71 9.72 -4.93
C ASP A 106 5.08 11.00 -4.35
N GLY A 107 5.80 11.67 -3.44
CA GLY A 107 5.39 12.94 -2.84
C GLY A 107 4.73 12.82 -1.46
N LEU A 108 4.81 11.67 -0.80
CA LEU A 108 4.40 11.57 0.60
C LEU A 108 5.39 12.36 1.49
N PRO A 109 4.92 12.97 2.60
CA PRO A 109 5.79 13.67 3.55
C PRO A 109 6.71 12.70 4.28
N GLY A 110 6.28 11.46 4.49
CA GLY A 110 7.01 10.38 5.13
C GLY A 110 6.46 9.02 4.72
N ASN A 111 7.13 7.95 5.12
CA ASN A 111 6.72 6.59 4.79
C ASN A 111 6.05 5.86 5.95
N GLU A 112 6.16 6.37 7.17
CA GLU A 112 5.70 5.72 8.39
C GLU A 112 4.37 6.32 8.84
N PHE A 113 3.34 5.48 8.87
CA PHE A 113 1.98 5.84 9.28
C PHE A 113 1.71 5.41 10.73
N ASN A 114 0.57 5.86 11.29
CA ASN A 114 0.23 5.62 12.69
C ASN A 114 -1.10 4.86 12.84
N TYR A 115 -1.29 4.26 14.02
CA TYR A 115 -2.55 3.64 14.43
C TYR A 115 -3.65 4.69 14.57
N HIS A 116 -4.89 4.31 14.21
CA HIS A 116 -6.09 5.12 14.37
C HIS A 116 -6.00 6.54 13.79
N SER A 117 -5.25 6.67 12.68
CA SER A 117 -4.95 7.95 12.06
C SER A 117 -5.42 8.05 10.61
N ALA A 118 -6.35 7.18 10.20
CA ALA A 118 -6.94 7.28 8.88
C ALA A 118 -8.44 7.54 8.93
N GLY A 119 -8.93 8.28 7.94
CA GLY A 119 -10.35 8.61 7.79
C GLY A 119 -10.67 9.12 6.40
N SER A 120 -11.97 9.24 6.11
CA SER A 120 -12.47 9.82 4.86
C SER A 120 -13.56 10.85 5.15
N ASP A 121 -13.67 11.85 4.28
CA ASP A 121 -14.76 12.80 4.30
C ASP A 121 -15.88 12.41 3.32
N ASN A 122 -17.00 13.12 3.38
CA ASN A 122 -18.16 12.92 2.51
C ASN A 122 -17.93 13.39 1.06
N MET A 123 -16.81 14.06 0.77
CA MET A 123 -16.36 14.44 -0.58
C MET A 123 -15.46 13.36 -1.20
N GLY A 124 -15.22 12.27 -0.49
CA GLY A 124 -14.40 11.14 -0.92
C GLY A 124 -12.89 11.40 -0.84
N ASN A 125 -12.45 12.38 -0.05
CA ASN A 125 -11.04 12.52 0.26
C ASN A 125 -10.66 11.56 1.38
N PHE A 126 -9.45 11.03 1.27
CA PHE A 126 -8.81 10.20 2.29
C PHE A 126 -7.75 11.01 3.03
N TYR A 127 -7.62 10.70 4.30
CA TYR A 127 -6.68 11.31 5.23
C TYR A 127 -5.90 10.19 5.92
N PHE A 128 -4.58 10.27 5.93
CA PHE A 128 -3.71 9.33 6.61
C PHE A 128 -2.66 10.09 7.40
N GLY A 129 -2.60 9.87 8.70
CA GLY A 129 -1.62 10.46 9.61
C GLY A 129 -0.39 9.55 9.75
N GLY A 130 0.77 10.17 9.82
CA GLY A 130 2.05 9.53 10.05
C GLY A 130 2.95 10.35 10.96
N ILE A 131 4.17 9.90 11.20
CA ILE A 131 5.14 10.62 12.04
C ILE A 131 5.57 11.96 11.42
N ASP A 132 5.52 12.09 10.09
CA ASP A 132 5.92 13.27 9.34
C ASP A 132 4.72 14.14 8.91
N GLY A 133 3.56 13.94 9.54
CA GLY A 133 2.37 14.76 9.31
C GLY A 133 1.19 14.03 8.70
N LEU A 134 0.33 14.79 8.01
CA LEU A 134 -0.94 14.32 7.44
C LEU A 134 -0.89 14.33 5.91
N VAL A 135 -1.32 13.22 5.33
CA VAL A 135 -1.57 13.09 3.89
C VAL A 135 -3.06 13.23 3.61
N LYS A 136 -3.44 14.13 2.70
CA LYS A 136 -4.80 14.25 2.16
C LYS A 136 -4.77 14.03 0.65
N PHE A 137 -5.62 13.14 0.14
CA PHE A 137 -5.79 12.94 -1.30
C PHE A 137 -7.19 12.43 -1.63
N ASN A 138 -7.59 12.57 -2.90
CA ASN A 138 -8.79 11.92 -3.41
C ASN A 138 -8.38 10.70 -4.26
N PRO A 139 -8.72 9.47 -3.86
CA PRO A 139 -8.27 8.25 -4.54
C PRO A 139 -8.84 8.09 -5.97
N LEU A 140 -9.90 8.85 -6.30
CA LEU A 140 -10.49 8.85 -7.65
C LEU A 140 -9.87 9.89 -8.59
N LYS A 141 -9.28 10.93 -8.04
CA LYS A 141 -8.51 11.89 -8.82
C LYS A 141 -7.17 11.27 -9.18
N HIS A 142 -6.75 11.51 -10.40
CA HIS A 142 -5.44 11.04 -10.86
C HIS A 142 -4.37 11.59 -9.91
N ILE A 143 -3.68 10.70 -9.20
CA ILE A 143 -2.44 11.09 -8.51
C ILE A 143 -1.46 11.33 -9.67
N PRO A 144 -1.01 12.58 -9.88
CA PRO A 144 -0.06 12.84 -10.95
C PRO A 144 1.13 11.88 -10.73
N HIS A 145 1.42 11.06 -11.73
CA HIS A 145 2.72 10.40 -11.72
C HIS A 145 3.76 11.50 -11.56
N ALA A 146 4.68 11.32 -10.64
CA ALA A 146 5.88 12.15 -10.62
C ALA A 146 6.33 12.30 -12.07
N GLN A 147 6.54 13.54 -12.50
CA GLN A 147 6.90 13.82 -13.90
C GLN A 147 7.94 12.79 -14.31
N LYS A 148 7.69 12.07 -15.42
CA LYS A 148 8.66 11.09 -15.92
C LYS A 148 10.02 11.77 -15.87
N PRO A 149 11.02 11.21 -15.20
CA PRO A 149 12.32 11.85 -15.10
C PRO A 149 12.79 12.12 -16.53
N LYS A 150 13.12 13.37 -16.81
CA LYS A 150 13.72 13.72 -18.08
C LYS A 150 15.11 13.08 -18.09
N LEU A 151 15.33 12.15 -19.00
CA LEU A 151 16.65 11.57 -19.21
C LEU A 151 17.50 12.59 -19.95
N TYR A 152 18.63 12.93 -19.36
CA TYR A 152 19.64 13.76 -19.99
C TYR A 152 20.91 12.92 -20.13
N PHE A 153 21.46 12.87 -21.34
CA PHE A 153 22.81 12.34 -21.54
C PHE A 153 23.79 13.42 -21.06
N THR A 154 24.50 13.17 -20.00
CA THR A 154 25.46 14.13 -19.44
C THR A 154 26.86 13.97 -20.03
N ARG A 155 27.16 12.83 -20.68
CA ARG A 155 28.45 12.53 -21.25
C ARG A 155 28.35 11.42 -22.29
N LEU A 156 29.08 11.55 -23.40
CA LEU A 156 29.29 10.49 -24.40
C LEU A 156 30.79 10.08 -24.40
N LEU A 157 31.04 8.79 -24.24
CA LEU A 157 32.39 8.21 -24.31
C LEU A 157 32.41 7.23 -25.47
N ILE A 158 33.43 7.32 -26.35
CA ILE A 158 33.74 6.34 -27.37
C ILE A 158 35.11 5.77 -27.05
N ASP A 159 35.22 4.45 -26.91
CA ASP A 159 36.44 3.74 -26.48
C ASP A 159 37.05 4.32 -25.18
N GLY A 160 36.20 4.73 -24.24
CA GLY A 160 36.60 5.31 -22.95
C GLY A 160 37.12 6.75 -23.04
N LYS A 161 37.10 7.37 -24.19
CA LYS A 161 37.50 8.77 -24.39
C LYS A 161 36.27 9.67 -24.54
N GLU A 162 36.33 10.81 -23.89
CA GLU A 162 35.26 11.81 -23.96
C GLU A 162 35.24 12.47 -25.33
N VAL A 163 34.08 12.51 -25.98
CA VAL A 163 33.92 13.18 -27.28
C VAL A 163 33.89 14.68 -27.02
N ALA A 164 34.81 15.39 -27.65
CA ALA A 164 34.85 16.87 -27.57
C ALA A 164 33.52 17.47 -28.06
N GLY A 165 32.93 18.37 -27.28
CA GLY A 165 31.63 18.97 -27.57
C GLY A 165 30.43 18.27 -26.89
N SER A 166 30.70 17.48 -25.85
CA SER A 166 29.64 16.77 -25.08
C SER A 166 28.55 17.69 -24.52
N THR A 167 28.81 18.96 -24.30
CA THR A 167 27.82 19.98 -23.92
C THR A 167 26.78 20.23 -25.02
N ASP A 168 27.11 20.03 -26.29
CA ASP A 168 26.17 20.20 -27.41
C ASP A 168 25.22 19.01 -27.58
N ILE A 169 25.53 17.86 -26.97
CA ILE A 169 24.69 16.64 -27.04
C ILE A 169 23.35 16.84 -26.36
N LEU A 170 23.30 17.72 -25.37
CA LEU A 170 22.05 18.04 -24.62
C LEU A 170 20.97 18.67 -25.51
N PHE A 171 21.34 19.22 -26.68
CA PHE A 171 20.45 19.99 -27.57
C PHE A 171 20.29 19.34 -28.95
N LYS A 172 20.84 18.16 -29.19
CA LYS A 172 20.73 17.48 -30.49
C LYS A 172 19.62 16.45 -30.49
N ASP A 173 18.69 16.58 -31.41
CA ASP A 173 17.61 15.60 -31.63
C ASP A 173 18.12 14.29 -32.23
N LYS A 174 19.34 14.28 -32.80
CA LYS A 174 19.97 13.14 -33.42
C LYS A 174 21.49 13.20 -33.28
N ILE A 175 22.08 12.08 -32.83
CA ILE A 175 23.51 11.87 -32.81
C ILE A 175 23.85 10.92 -33.98
N THR A 176 24.70 11.33 -34.92
CA THR A 176 25.26 10.47 -35.97
C THR A 176 26.67 10.16 -35.56
N LEU A 177 27.01 8.87 -35.45
CA LEU A 177 28.34 8.34 -35.17
C LEU A 177 29.11 8.19 -36.48
#